data_e4682dacee268a682d7e6746eed9afdf
#
_entry.id   e4682dacee268a682d7e6746eed9afdf
#
_cell.length_a   1.000
_cell.length_b   1.000
_cell.length_c   1.000
_cell.angle_alpha   90.00
_cell.angle_beta   90.00
_cell.angle_gamma   90.00
#
_symmetry.space_group_name_H-M   'P 1'
#
loop_
_entity.id
_entity.type
_entity.pdbx_description
1 polymer ?
#
loop_
_entity_poly.entity_id
_entity_poly.type
_entity_poly.pdbx_seq_one_letter_code
_entity_poly.pdbx_strand_id
1 'polypeptide(L)'
;MQHRPINLEEKFGLFHEQWQPKVIAEMNEYQFKVVRLEGDFVWHSHEDTDEAFIVLDGVLRIDFRDGAVNLGAGEMYVVGRGVEHKPFAEHEVKLMLIEPRGVPNTGDQGGARTAQNDVWI
;
A
#
# COMPACT_ATOMS: atom_id res chain seq x y z
N MET A 1 19.67 12.33 -21.35
CA MET A 1 18.68 11.88 -20.34
C MET A 1 17.94 13.08 -19.80
N GLN A 2 16.62 13.02 -19.75
CA GLN A 2 15.80 14.05 -19.11
C GLN A 2 15.54 13.65 -17.67
N HIS A 3 15.67 14.62 -16.77
CA HIS A 3 15.33 14.44 -15.37
C HIS A 3 13.93 15.01 -15.14
N ARG A 4 12.98 14.14 -14.76
CA ARG A 4 11.59 14.52 -14.52
C ARG A 4 11.16 14.09 -13.13
N PRO A 5 10.38 14.92 -12.43
CA PRO A 5 9.78 14.47 -11.20
C PRO A 5 8.68 13.44 -11.49
N ILE A 6 8.45 12.56 -10.54
CA ILE A 6 7.27 11.69 -10.55
C ILE A 6 6.16 12.46 -9.88
N ASN A 7 5.09 12.73 -10.61
CA ASN A 7 3.92 13.43 -10.09
C ASN A 7 2.92 12.41 -9.57
N LEU A 8 2.69 12.40 -8.27
CA LEU A 8 1.85 11.38 -7.63
C LEU A 8 0.40 11.49 -8.06
N GLU A 9 -0.13 12.70 -8.17
CA GLU A 9 -1.52 12.91 -8.61
C GLU A 9 -1.73 12.39 -10.03
N GLU A 10 -0.77 12.67 -10.91
CA GLU A 10 -0.79 12.16 -12.29
C GLU A 10 -0.79 10.63 -12.32
N LYS A 11 0.02 10.00 -11.48
CA LYS A 11 0.07 8.54 -11.38
C LYS A 11 -1.25 7.95 -10.92
N PHE A 12 -1.90 8.56 -9.92
CA PHE A 12 -3.23 8.10 -9.50
C PHE A 12 -4.29 8.26 -10.57
N GLY A 13 -4.14 9.21 -11.48
CA GLY A 13 -5.05 9.38 -12.61
C GLY A 13 -4.95 8.30 -13.68
N LEU A 14 -3.94 7.43 -13.63
CA LEU A 14 -3.72 6.40 -14.64
C LEU A 14 -4.46 5.09 -14.35
N PHE A 15 -5.07 4.93 -13.17
CA PHE A 15 -5.74 3.70 -12.79
C PHE A 15 -6.90 3.97 -11.84
N HIS A 16 -7.84 3.03 -11.78
CA HIS A 16 -9.03 3.12 -10.93
C HIS A 16 -9.27 1.89 -10.07
N GLU A 17 -8.51 0.80 -10.29
CA GLU A 17 -8.68 -0.45 -9.57
C GLU A 17 -8.41 -0.24 -8.07
N GLN A 18 -9.22 -0.89 -7.25
CA GLN A 18 -9.08 -0.86 -5.80
C GLN A 18 -8.20 -2.03 -5.33
N TRP A 19 -7.36 -1.77 -4.34
CA TRP A 19 -6.51 -2.79 -3.70
C TRP A 19 -5.48 -3.42 -4.64
N GLN A 20 -5.09 -2.72 -5.71
CA GLN A 20 -4.11 -3.20 -6.68
C GLN A 20 -2.95 -2.22 -6.78
N PRO A 21 -1.89 -2.41 -5.99
CA PRO A 21 -0.74 -1.50 -5.99
C PRO A 21 -0.05 -1.43 -7.34
N LYS A 22 0.37 -0.23 -7.71
CA LYS A 22 1.12 0.04 -8.94
C LYS A 22 2.49 0.59 -8.58
N VAL A 23 3.53 0.04 -9.18
CA VAL A 23 4.90 0.48 -8.92
C VAL A 23 5.18 1.76 -9.71
N ILE A 24 5.71 2.77 -9.04
CA ILE A 24 6.06 4.06 -9.68
C ILE A 24 7.56 4.36 -9.63
N ALA A 25 8.30 3.74 -8.75
CA ALA A 25 9.74 3.96 -8.59
C ALA A 25 10.37 2.84 -7.79
N GLU A 26 11.69 2.74 -7.88
CA GLU A 26 12.48 1.83 -7.05
C GLU A 26 13.68 2.58 -6.46
N MET A 27 14.05 2.18 -5.27
CA MET A 27 15.26 2.65 -4.61
C MET A 27 15.92 1.42 -3.95
N ASN A 28 17.09 1.04 -4.45
CA ASN A 28 17.73 -0.22 -4.04
C ASN A 28 16.78 -1.39 -4.31
N GLU A 29 16.53 -2.25 -3.31
CA GLU A 29 15.58 -3.36 -3.41
C GLU A 29 14.13 -2.96 -3.09
N TYR A 30 13.88 -1.67 -2.77
CA TYR A 30 12.57 -1.19 -2.36
C TYR A 30 11.79 -0.61 -3.53
N GLN A 31 10.48 -0.88 -3.52
CA GLN A 31 9.55 -0.30 -4.48
C GLN A 31 8.66 0.72 -3.79
N PHE A 32 8.41 1.83 -4.50
CA PHE A 32 7.38 2.80 -4.15
C PHE A 32 6.14 2.44 -4.95
N LYS A 33 5.05 2.14 -4.25
CA LYS A 33 3.79 1.74 -4.88
C LYS A 33 2.70 2.72 -4.52
N VAL A 34 1.81 3.01 -5.46
CA VAL A 34 0.60 3.78 -5.20
C VAL A 34 -0.62 2.88 -5.37
N VAL A 35 -1.62 3.08 -4.52
CA VAL A 35 -2.80 2.22 -4.48
C VAL A 35 -4.01 3.01 -4.04
N ARG A 36 -5.18 2.68 -4.62
CA ARG A 36 -6.48 3.19 -4.19
C ARG A 36 -7.13 2.15 -3.31
N LEU A 37 -7.66 2.58 -2.17
CA LEU A 37 -8.28 1.70 -1.19
C LEU A 37 -9.66 2.22 -0.80
N GLU A 38 -10.67 1.36 -0.84
CA GLU A 38 -11.99 1.64 -0.28
C GLU A 38 -12.59 0.34 0.22
N GLY A 39 -13.22 0.39 1.41
CA GLY A 39 -13.82 -0.78 2.04
C GLY A 39 -12.82 -1.61 2.83
N ASP A 40 -13.19 -2.86 3.07
CA ASP A 40 -12.40 -3.83 3.83
C ASP A 40 -11.37 -4.54 2.96
N PHE A 41 -10.31 -4.97 3.62
CA PHE A 41 -9.36 -5.90 3.04
C PHE A 41 -9.32 -7.18 3.89
N VAL A 42 -8.29 -8.01 3.72
CA VAL A 42 -8.14 -9.26 4.46
C VAL A 42 -7.07 -9.14 5.54
N TRP A 43 -7.20 -9.92 6.62
CA TRP A 43 -6.14 -10.08 7.59
C TRP A 43 -4.95 -10.76 6.92
N HIS A 44 -3.77 -10.17 7.05
CA HIS A 44 -2.55 -10.71 6.45
C HIS A 44 -1.31 -10.22 7.19
N SER A 45 -0.19 -10.82 6.88
CA SER A 45 1.11 -10.42 7.41
C SER A 45 2.20 -10.62 6.35
N HIS A 46 3.33 -9.97 6.55
CA HIS A 46 4.53 -10.15 5.75
C HIS A 46 5.63 -10.63 6.68
N GLU A 47 5.96 -11.92 6.65
CA GLU A 47 6.86 -12.54 7.62
C GLU A 47 8.29 -12.01 7.55
N ASP A 48 8.73 -11.62 6.34
CA ASP A 48 10.13 -11.31 6.09
C ASP A 48 10.41 -9.81 5.97
N THR A 49 9.41 -8.94 6.02
CA THR A 49 9.62 -7.53 5.78
C THR A 49 8.65 -6.62 6.52
N ASP A 50 9.12 -5.41 6.78
CA ASP A 50 8.27 -4.30 7.21
C ASP A 50 7.58 -3.68 6.00
N GLU A 51 6.48 -2.96 6.24
CA GLU A 51 5.74 -2.27 5.20
C GLU A 51 5.39 -0.86 5.67
N ALA A 52 5.78 0.16 4.90
CA ALA A 52 5.45 1.55 5.23
C ALA A 52 4.16 1.96 4.52
N PHE A 53 3.23 2.54 5.28
CA PHE A 53 1.97 3.11 4.80
C PHE A 53 2.06 4.63 4.91
N ILE A 54 1.89 5.33 3.80
CA ILE A 54 1.89 6.80 3.76
C ILE A 54 0.58 7.24 3.11
N VAL A 55 -0.32 7.86 3.89
CA VAL A 55 -1.61 8.33 3.36
C VAL A 55 -1.40 9.67 2.69
N LEU A 56 -1.82 9.77 1.43
CA LEU A 56 -1.73 10.99 0.64
C LEU A 56 -3.06 11.73 0.59
N ASP A 57 -4.18 11.01 0.64
CA ASP A 57 -5.52 11.58 0.65
C ASP A 57 -6.48 10.61 1.34
N GLY A 58 -7.40 11.13 2.14
CA GLY A 58 -8.39 10.34 2.86
C GLY A 58 -7.93 9.92 4.25
N VAL A 59 -8.65 8.95 4.82
CA VAL A 59 -8.36 8.39 6.16
C VAL A 59 -8.34 6.87 6.07
N LEU A 60 -7.22 6.28 6.47
CA LEU A 60 -7.03 4.84 6.51
C LEU A 60 -7.01 4.37 7.96
N ARG A 61 -7.75 3.30 8.26
CA ARG A 61 -7.62 2.59 9.52
C ARG A 61 -6.88 1.29 9.27
N ILE A 62 -5.85 1.03 10.06
CA ILE A 62 -5.17 -0.27 10.04
C ILE A 62 -5.52 -0.98 11.34
N ASP A 63 -6.21 -2.11 11.23
CA ASP A 63 -6.57 -2.94 12.37
C ASP A 63 -5.46 -3.93 12.67
N PHE A 64 -5.17 -4.08 13.97
CA PHE A 64 -4.26 -5.09 14.52
C PHE A 64 -5.06 -5.96 15.48
N ARG A 65 -4.53 -7.11 15.87
CA ARG A 65 -5.24 -7.99 16.82
C ARG A 65 -5.43 -7.33 18.18
N ASP A 66 -4.57 -6.39 18.55
CA ASP A 66 -4.57 -5.71 19.84
C ASP A 66 -4.96 -4.23 19.76
N GLY A 67 -5.46 -3.76 18.63
CA GLY A 67 -5.85 -2.35 18.50
C GLY A 67 -5.92 -1.90 17.05
N ALA A 68 -5.85 -0.59 16.85
CA ALA A 68 -5.91 0.00 15.52
C ALA A 68 -5.18 1.34 15.50
N VAL A 69 -4.76 1.75 14.30
CA VAL A 69 -4.22 3.09 14.06
C VAL A 69 -5.00 3.73 12.91
N ASN A 70 -5.29 5.03 13.05
CA ASN A 70 -5.92 5.82 12.00
C ASN A 70 -4.89 6.79 11.43
N LEU A 71 -4.79 6.83 10.11
CA LEU A 71 -3.87 7.71 9.39
C LEU A 71 -4.67 8.65 8.50
N GLY A 72 -4.49 9.95 8.70
CA GLY A 72 -5.00 10.97 7.78
C GLY A 72 -3.94 11.36 6.76
N ALA A 73 -4.31 12.24 5.83
CA ALA A 73 -3.41 12.73 4.79
C ALA A 73 -2.14 13.33 5.42
N GLY A 74 -0.97 12.91 4.93
CA GLY A 74 0.31 13.35 5.44
C GLY A 74 0.83 12.54 6.62
N GLU A 75 0.09 11.51 7.06
CA GLU A 75 0.51 10.64 8.16
C GLU A 75 0.97 9.29 7.64
N MET A 76 1.88 8.65 8.39
CA MET A 76 2.44 7.36 8.01
C MET A 76 2.56 6.43 9.21
N TYR A 77 2.66 5.14 8.91
CA TYR A 77 2.90 4.11 9.91
C TYR A 77 3.69 2.97 9.27
N VAL A 78 4.63 2.39 10.02
CA VAL A 78 5.36 1.22 9.56
C VAL A 78 4.83 0.00 10.28
N VAL A 79 4.24 -0.93 9.52
CA VAL A 79 3.81 -2.22 10.03
C VAL A 79 5.03 -3.14 10.05
N GLY A 80 5.39 -3.62 11.23
CA GLY A 80 6.55 -4.50 11.39
C GLY A 80 6.31 -5.88 10.79
N ARG A 81 7.41 -6.54 10.44
CA ARG A 81 7.36 -7.90 9.90
C ARG A 81 6.64 -8.84 10.86
N GLY A 82 5.85 -9.76 10.30
CA GLY A 82 5.11 -10.75 11.05
C GLY A 82 3.88 -10.23 11.78
N VAL A 83 3.61 -8.93 11.74
CA VAL A 83 2.45 -8.36 12.42
C VAL A 83 1.22 -8.50 11.55
N GLU A 84 0.21 -9.23 12.07
CA GLU A 84 -1.08 -9.36 11.39
C GLU A 84 -1.82 -8.03 11.37
N HIS A 85 -2.32 -7.66 10.21
CA HIS A 85 -3.05 -6.40 10.06
C HIS A 85 -4.11 -6.49 8.97
N LYS A 86 -5.11 -5.60 9.08
CA LYS A 86 -6.21 -5.51 8.10
C LYS A 86 -6.53 -4.03 7.88
N PRO A 87 -6.17 -3.48 6.72
CA PRO A 87 -6.54 -2.10 6.39
C PRO A 87 -8.03 -1.98 6.06
N PHE A 88 -8.61 -0.82 6.41
CA PHE A 88 -9.99 -0.47 6.11
C PHE A 88 -10.09 1.01 5.78
N ALA A 89 -10.86 1.35 4.74
CA ALA A 89 -11.16 2.73 4.39
C ALA A 89 -12.67 2.89 4.14
N GLU A 90 -13.30 3.78 4.89
CA GLU A 90 -14.74 4.07 4.71
C GLU A 90 -15.00 4.74 3.36
N HIS A 91 -14.11 5.66 2.98
CA HIS A 91 -14.11 6.34 1.68
C HIS A 91 -12.77 6.11 1.00
N GLU A 92 -12.70 6.35 -0.29
CA GLU A 92 -11.48 6.08 -1.04
C GLU A 92 -10.27 6.81 -0.45
N VAL A 93 -9.20 6.06 -0.27
CA VAL A 93 -7.90 6.55 0.20
C VAL A 93 -6.89 6.42 -0.94
N LYS A 94 -6.05 7.43 -1.08
CA LYS A 94 -4.85 7.36 -1.93
C LYS A 94 -3.65 7.12 -1.03
N LEU A 95 -2.99 6.00 -1.23
CA LEU A 95 -1.94 5.50 -0.36
C LEU A 95 -0.65 5.27 -1.14
N MET A 96 0.49 5.57 -0.51
CA MET A 96 1.79 5.11 -0.97
C MET A 96 2.27 4.01 -0.02
N LEU A 97 2.76 2.92 -0.62
CA LEU A 97 3.42 1.84 0.11
C LEU A 97 4.89 1.83 -0.27
N ILE A 98 5.75 1.56 0.70
CA ILE A 98 7.18 1.31 0.47
C ILE A 98 7.49 -0.05 1.06
N GLU A 99 7.98 -0.95 0.21
CA GLU A 99 8.30 -2.33 0.59
C GLU A 99 9.26 -2.96 -0.41
N PRO A 100 9.95 -4.05 -0.04
CA PRO A 100 10.84 -4.71 -0.98
C PRO A 100 10.12 -5.24 -2.20
N ARG A 101 10.88 -5.40 -3.29
CA ARG A 101 10.41 -6.01 -4.53
C ARG A 101 9.88 -7.42 -4.25
N GLY A 102 8.80 -7.81 -4.92
CA GLY A 102 8.26 -9.17 -4.83
C GLY A 102 7.24 -9.41 -3.73
N VAL A 103 6.83 -8.37 -2.99
CA VAL A 103 5.87 -8.51 -1.88
C VAL A 103 4.45 -8.33 -2.43
N PRO A 104 3.57 -9.37 -2.34
CA PRO A 104 2.18 -9.26 -2.81
C PRO A 104 1.31 -8.47 -1.82
N ASN A 105 0.20 -7.93 -2.33
CA ASN A 105 -0.72 -7.10 -1.54
C ASN A 105 -1.38 -7.85 -0.37
N THR A 106 -1.54 -9.17 -0.48
CA THR A 106 -2.12 -10.01 0.56
C THR A 106 -1.06 -10.65 1.47
N GLY A 107 0.21 -10.25 1.31
CA GLY A 107 1.31 -10.82 2.09
C GLY A 107 1.37 -12.34 1.94
N ASP A 108 1.57 -13.03 3.06
CA ASP A 108 1.70 -14.48 3.07
C ASP A 108 0.35 -15.19 3.04
N GLN A 109 -0.75 -14.43 3.14
CA GLN A 109 -2.11 -14.99 3.14
C GLN A 109 -2.51 -15.57 1.78
N GLY A 110 -2.18 -14.87 0.69
CA GLY A 110 -2.64 -15.25 -0.64
C GLY A 110 -4.16 -15.14 -0.77
N GLY A 111 -4.73 -15.83 -1.76
CA GLY A 111 -6.17 -15.95 -1.94
C GLY A 111 -6.73 -15.09 -3.08
N ALA A 112 -8.06 -14.99 -3.12
CA ALA A 112 -8.80 -14.33 -4.22
C ALA A 112 -8.54 -12.83 -4.32
N ARG A 113 -8.12 -12.19 -3.22
CA ARG A 113 -7.84 -10.76 -3.19
C ARG A 113 -6.40 -10.41 -3.60
N THR A 114 -5.56 -11.40 -3.92
CA THR A 114 -4.18 -11.16 -4.34
C THR A 114 -4.16 -10.53 -5.73
N ALA A 115 -3.58 -9.33 -5.83
CA ALA A 115 -3.40 -8.62 -7.09
C ALA A 115 -2.14 -9.10 -7.81
N GLN A 116 -2.09 -8.87 -9.12
CA GLN A 116 -0.87 -9.08 -9.89
C GLN A 116 0.22 -8.17 -9.32
N ASN A 117 1.41 -8.74 -9.07
CA ASN A 117 2.53 -8.01 -8.52
C ASN A 117 3.38 -7.37 -9.62
N ASP A 118 4.20 -6.40 -9.22
CA ASP A 118 5.18 -5.72 -10.11
C ASP A 118 4.54 -5.08 -11.34
N VAL A 119 3.36 -4.49 -11.17
CA VAL A 119 2.68 -3.74 -12.24
C VAL A 119 3.15 -2.29 -12.19
N TRP A 120 3.88 -1.87 -13.22
CA TRP A 120 4.44 -0.52 -13.33
C TRP A 120 3.53 0.42 -14.12
N ILE A 121 3.51 1.65 -13.70
CA ILE A 121 2.79 2.73 -14.44
C ILE A 121 3.67 3.96 -14.65
#